data_eec25440cf8006720536bb3d921b3381
#
_entry.id   eec25440cf8006720536bb3d921b3381
#
_cell.length_a   1.000
_cell.length_b   1.000
_cell.length_c   1.000
_cell.angle_alpha   90.00
_cell.angle_beta   90.00
_cell.angle_gamma   90.00
#
_symmetry.space_group_name_H-M   'P 1'
#
loop_
_entity.id
_entity.type
_entity.pdbx_description
1 polymer ?
#
loop_
_entity_poly.entity_id
_entity_poly.type
_entity_poly.pdbx_seq_one_letter_code
_entity_poly.pdbx_strand_id
1 'polypeptide(L)'
;ENLFPFYRQEEFPVLLHQYKMWSESRPLEGCRIIDASPVFRNTCAKYASLLAAGAELTVAVSPVMPYDPETAVLLGQYGIPVVEAERAGGPYDVVMDCAGALSHVPSRCGYVELTRSGAERYAACTQPVWMVDAGKIKQIETCLGTGESFFRALESLGIKNEQGQTLVVIGHGKVGRGIALHALRRKLNVIVADVEKKPLASASFVPATDRETLTDAIRHAFCAVTATGKRHAMSGLIDPAMPFSSGVLLANMGVEDEWGPE
;
A
#
# COMPACT_ATOMS: atom_id res chain seq x y z
N GLU A 1 -10.55 -26.55 7.95
CA GLU A 1 -11.54 -25.62 7.40
C GLU A 1 -10.84 -24.48 6.66
N ASN A 2 -11.37 -24.12 5.53
CA ASN A 2 -10.65 -23.34 4.54
C ASN A 2 -10.89 -21.84 4.78
N LEU A 3 -9.92 -21.12 5.32
CA LEU A 3 -9.92 -19.66 5.41
C LEU A 3 -9.78 -18.96 4.02
N PHE A 4 -9.72 -19.74 2.94
CA PHE A 4 -9.58 -19.24 1.57
C PHE A 4 -10.85 -19.35 0.70
N PRO A 5 -12.08 -19.20 1.20
CA PRO A 5 -13.28 -19.48 0.40
C PRO A 5 -13.51 -18.49 -0.75
N PHE A 6 -12.72 -17.40 -0.83
CA PHE A 6 -12.97 -16.27 -1.72
C PHE A 6 -12.01 -16.19 -2.91
N TYR A 7 -10.93 -16.99 -2.91
CA TYR A 7 -9.90 -16.94 -3.94
C TYR A 7 -9.63 -18.33 -4.50
N ARG A 8 -9.43 -18.41 -5.80
CA ARG A 8 -8.95 -19.63 -6.43
C ARG A 8 -7.48 -19.86 -6.05
N GLN A 9 -7.06 -21.11 -5.99
CA GLN A 9 -5.69 -21.47 -5.58
C GLN A 9 -4.61 -20.82 -6.47
N GLU A 10 -4.94 -20.60 -7.74
CA GLU A 10 -4.06 -19.96 -8.73
C GLU A 10 -3.81 -18.47 -8.44
N GLU A 11 -4.64 -17.84 -7.62
CA GLU A 11 -4.55 -16.40 -7.31
C GLU A 11 -3.54 -16.10 -6.18
N PHE A 12 -3.14 -17.09 -5.40
CA PHE A 12 -2.17 -16.94 -4.30
C PHE A 12 -1.19 -18.10 -4.17
N PRO A 13 -0.48 -18.48 -5.24
CA PRO A 13 0.33 -19.70 -5.28
C PRO A 13 1.45 -19.72 -4.24
N VAL A 14 2.05 -18.56 -3.92
CA VAL A 14 3.14 -18.45 -2.93
C VAL A 14 2.63 -18.71 -1.51
N LEU A 15 1.52 -18.08 -1.11
CA LEU A 15 0.92 -18.29 0.21
C LEU A 15 0.39 -19.71 0.36
N LEU A 16 -0.17 -20.28 -0.71
CA LEU A 16 -0.61 -21.67 -0.70
C LEU A 16 0.56 -22.65 -0.53
N HIS A 17 1.69 -22.39 -1.21
CA HIS A 17 2.92 -23.18 -1.01
C HIS A 17 3.42 -23.06 0.42
N GLN A 18 3.49 -21.86 0.96
CA GLN A 18 3.87 -21.59 2.34
C GLN A 18 2.94 -22.29 3.34
N TYR A 19 1.63 -22.20 3.11
CA TYR A 19 0.64 -22.92 3.92
C TYR A 19 0.91 -24.43 3.98
N LYS A 20 1.14 -25.07 2.82
CA LYS A 20 1.44 -26.51 2.75
C LYS A 20 2.72 -26.86 3.49
N MET A 21 3.81 -26.14 3.27
CA MET A 21 5.08 -26.36 3.96
C MET A 21 4.97 -26.17 5.47
N TRP A 22 4.26 -25.13 5.89
CA TRP A 22 4.16 -24.78 7.29
C TRP A 22 3.14 -25.64 8.07
N SER A 23 2.16 -26.23 7.39
CA SER A 23 1.27 -27.21 8.03
C SER A 23 2.01 -28.51 8.41
N GLU A 24 3.10 -28.85 7.70
CA GLU A 24 3.93 -30.01 8.02
C GLU A 24 4.99 -29.69 9.07
N SER A 25 5.71 -28.57 8.90
CA SER A 25 6.88 -28.21 9.71
C SER A 25 6.55 -27.45 11.01
N ARG A 26 5.36 -26.80 11.07
CA ARG A 26 4.87 -26.00 12.20
C ARG A 26 5.91 -25.07 12.83
N PRO A 27 6.59 -24.21 12.03
CA PRO A 27 7.75 -23.43 12.52
C PRO A 27 7.40 -22.36 13.55
N LEU A 28 6.13 -22.05 13.76
CA LEU A 28 5.64 -21.05 14.71
C LEU A 28 4.79 -21.68 15.84
N GLU A 29 5.03 -22.97 16.12
CA GLU A 29 4.30 -23.69 17.18
C GLU A 29 4.37 -22.94 18.51
N GLY A 30 3.20 -22.59 19.08
CA GLY A 30 3.10 -21.87 20.33
C GLY A 30 3.57 -20.41 20.30
N CYS A 31 3.96 -19.89 19.13
CA CYS A 31 4.33 -18.49 18.98
C CYS A 31 3.09 -17.59 18.98
N ARG A 32 3.03 -16.66 19.92
CA ARG A 32 1.94 -15.69 20.04
C ARG A 32 2.20 -14.49 19.14
N ILE A 33 1.35 -14.30 18.15
CA ILE A 33 1.47 -13.23 17.16
C ILE A 33 0.26 -12.31 17.23
N ILE A 34 0.49 -10.99 17.23
CA ILE A 34 -0.54 -10.00 16.95
C ILE A 34 -0.23 -9.31 15.61
N ASP A 35 -1.25 -9.10 14.80
CA ASP A 35 -1.14 -8.51 13.47
C ASP A 35 -2.13 -7.36 13.27
N ALA A 36 -1.61 -6.16 12.96
CA ALA A 36 -2.39 -4.97 12.61
C ALA A 36 -2.27 -4.59 11.12
N SER A 37 -1.98 -5.55 10.25
CA SER A 37 -2.10 -5.30 8.80
C SER A 37 -3.55 -4.99 8.42
N PRO A 38 -3.80 -4.23 7.36
CA PRO A 38 -5.15 -3.99 6.86
C PRO A 38 -5.94 -5.30 6.69
N VAL A 39 -7.11 -5.38 7.34
CA VAL A 39 -7.91 -6.61 7.41
C VAL A 39 -8.91 -6.63 6.26
N PHE A 40 -8.58 -7.38 5.22
CA PHE A 40 -9.44 -7.64 4.08
C PHE A 40 -9.43 -9.13 3.74
N ARG A 41 -10.32 -9.57 2.86
CA ARG A 41 -10.44 -10.99 2.47
C ARG A 41 -9.12 -11.60 1.97
N ASN A 42 -8.32 -10.84 1.22
CA ASN A 42 -7.00 -11.29 0.75
C ASN A 42 -5.99 -11.49 1.89
N THR A 43 -6.13 -10.78 3.01
CA THR A 43 -5.26 -10.94 4.17
C THR A 43 -5.50 -12.27 4.90
N CYS A 44 -6.69 -12.86 4.75
CA CYS A 44 -7.02 -14.17 5.32
C CYS A 44 -6.06 -15.28 4.85
N ALA A 45 -5.53 -15.19 3.63
CA ALA A 45 -4.54 -16.15 3.13
C ALA A 45 -3.23 -16.14 3.94
N LYS A 46 -2.78 -14.96 4.40
CA LYS A 46 -1.66 -14.83 5.33
C LYS A 46 -1.99 -15.46 6.68
N TYR A 47 -3.16 -15.16 7.22
CA TYR A 47 -3.60 -15.70 8.51
C TYR A 47 -3.68 -17.22 8.51
N ALA A 48 -4.25 -17.80 7.46
CA ALA A 48 -4.26 -19.25 7.32
C ALA A 48 -2.86 -19.88 7.32
N SER A 49 -1.89 -19.23 6.66
CA SER A 49 -0.50 -19.69 6.67
C SER A 49 0.15 -19.59 8.04
N LEU A 50 -0.11 -18.53 8.81
CA LEU A 50 0.39 -18.37 10.18
C LEU A 50 -0.22 -19.42 11.14
N LEU A 51 -1.51 -19.69 11.02
CA LEU A 51 -2.19 -20.72 11.82
C LEU A 51 -1.71 -22.12 11.48
N ALA A 52 -1.50 -22.41 10.17
CA ALA A 52 -0.91 -23.69 9.76
C ALA A 52 0.50 -23.88 10.32
N ALA A 53 1.27 -22.80 10.46
CA ALA A 53 2.58 -22.81 11.11
C ALA A 53 2.53 -23.08 12.64
N GLY A 54 1.35 -23.12 13.24
CA GLY A 54 1.16 -23.35 14.67
C GLY A 54 1.11 -22.06 15.52
N ALA A 55 1.02 -20.88 14.89
CA ALA A 55 0.94 -19.63 15.62
C ALA A 55 -0.38 -19.45 16.36
N GLU A 56 -0.33 -18.85 17.54
CA GLU A 56 -1.48 -18.31 18.26
C GLU A 56 -1.71 -16.87 17.79
N LEU A 57 -2.64 -16.70 16.86
CA LEU A 57 -2.86 -15.43 16.17
C LEU A 57 -3.95 -14.58 16.85
N THR A 58 -3.64 -13.32 17.08
CA THR A 58 -4.60 -12.24 17.37
C THR A 58 -4.54 -11.22 16.22
N VAL A 59 -5.69 -10.77 15.76
CA VAL A 59 -5.77 -9.71 14.73
C VAL A 59 -6.19 -8.41 15.39
N ALA A 60 -5.50 -7.32 15.09
CA ALA A 60 -5.83 -5.99 15.58
C ALA A 60 -6.38 -5.12 14.46
N VAL A 61 -7.48 -4.43 14.71
CA VAL A 61 -8.03 -3.39 13.81
C VAL A 61 -7.74 -2.01 14.40
N SER A 62 -7.44 -1.04 13.54
CA SER A 62 -7.08 0.31 13.95
C SER A 62 -7.86 1.34 13.12
N PRO A 63 -8.30 2.47 13.71
CA PRO A 63 -8.99 3.52 12.97
C PRO A 63 -8.10 4.22 11.93
N VAL A 64 -6.77 4.11 12.06
CA VAL A 64 -5.83 4.69 11.10
C VAL A 64 -5.62 3.82 9.86
N MET A 65 -6.08 2.57 9.88
CA MET A 65 -5.95 1.64 8.77
C MET A 65 -7.33 1.13 8.33
N PRO A 66 -7.62 1.15 7.03
CA PRO A 66 -8.89 0.64 6.54
C PRO A 66 -8.99 -0.87 6.79
N TYR A 67 -10.18 -1.34 7.13
CA TYR A 67 -10.49 -2.77 7.24
C TYR A 67 -11.94 -3.04 6.78
N ASP A 68 -12.19 -4.29 6.42
CA ASP A 68 -13.53 -4.78 6.09
C ASP A 68 -14.19 -5.38 7.35
N PRO A 69 -15.26 -4.76 7.87
CA PRO A 69 -15.95 -5.27 9.06
C PRO A 69 -16.47 -6.71 8.91
N GLU A 70 -16.92 -7.10 7.70
CA GLU A 70 -17.40 -8.46 7.46
C GLU A 70 -16.26 -9.48 7.59
N THR A 71 -15.06 -9.13 7.10
CA THR A 71 -13.88 -9.97 7.26
C THR A 71 -13.47 -10.06 8.73
N ALA A 72 -13.56 -8.97 9.50
CA ALA A 72 -13.27 -9.01 10.94
C ALA A 72 -14.24 -9.93 11.70
N VAL A 73 -15.53 -9.88 11.37
CA VAL A 73 -16.54 -10.82 11.93
C VAL A 73 -16.23 -12.26 11.54
N LEU A 74 -15.88 -12.48 10.28
CA LEU A 74 -15.51 -13.81 9.77
C LEU A 74 -14.33 -14.41 10.56
N LEU A 75 -13.29 -13.64 10.82
CA LEU A 75 -12.13 -14.09 11.62
C LEU A 75 -12.56 -14.55 13.00
N GLY A 76 -13.45 -13.81 13.68
CA GLY A 76 -14.02 -14.21 14.95
C GLY A 76 -14.78 -15.55 14.88
N GLN A 77 -15.52 -15.82 13.81
CA GLN A 77 -16.21 -17.10 13.59
C GLN A 77 -15.22 -18.28 13.42
N TYR A 78 -14.01 -18.02 12.91
CA TYR A 78 -12.94 -19.00 12.85
C TYR A 78 -12.13 -19.11 14.15
N GLY A 79 -12.56 -18.45 15.22
CA GLY A 79 -11.90 -18.50 16.54
C GLY A 79 -10.64 -17.64 16.63
N ILE A 80 -10.42 -16.72 15.68
CA ILE A 80 -9.30 -15.78 15.72
C ILE A 80 -9.76 -14.53 16.47
N PRO A 81 -9.14 -14.19 17.62
CA PRO A 81 -9.48 -12.98 18.35
C PRO A 81 -9.23 -11.73 17.51
N VAL A 82 -10.23 -10.84 17.43
CA VAL A 82 -10.11 -9.52 16.81
C VAL A 82 -10.24 -8.47 17.90
N VAL A 83 -9.26 -7.59 18.02
CA VAL A 83 -9.17 -6.56 19.05
C VAL A 83 -8.95 -5.18 18.45
N GLU A 84 -9.30 -4.13 19.17
CA GLU A 84 -8.92 -2.76 18.83
C GLU A 84 -7.42 -2.56 19.13
N ALA A 85 -6.67 -2.06 18.17
CA ALA A 85 -5.21 -1.90 18.30
C ALA A 85 -4.83 -1.06 19.54
N GLU A 86 -5.56 0.03 19.82
CA GLU A 86 -5.31 0.91 20.95
C GLU A 86 -5.50 0.23 22.30
N ARG A 87 -6.28 -0.86 22.35
CA ARG A 87 -6.56 -1.64 23.56
C ARG A 87 -5.76 -2.93 23.63
N ALA A 88 -4.94 -3.19 22.62
CA ALA A 88 -4.13 -4.40 22.58
C ALA A 88 -3.08 -4.37 23.69
N GLY A 89 -3.12 -5.39 24.55
CA GLY A 89 -2.11 -5.65 25.57
C GLY A 89 -1.13 -6.73 25.10
N GLY A 90 -0.07 -6.94 25.86
CA GLY A 90 0.94 -7.98 25.53
C GLY A 90 1.40 -8.72 26.80
N PRO A 91 2.55 -9.38 26.77
CA PRO A 91 3.47 -9.44 25.61
C PRO A 91 3.05 -10.49 24.56
N TYR A 92 3.41 -10.22 23.31
CA TYR A 92 3.42 -11.19 22.21
C TYR A 92 4.86 -11.60 21.88
N ASP A 93 5.04 -12.71 21.18
CA ASP A 93 6.37 -13.10 20.71
C ASP A 93 6.76 -12.25 19.51
N VAL A 94 5.86 -12.07 18.57
CA VAL A 94 6.04 -11.21 17.40
C VAL A 94 4.86 -10.24 17.25
N VAL A 95 5.16 -8.99 16.98
CA VAL A 95 4.18 -7.95 16.63
C VAL A 95 4.35 -7.63 15.15
N MET A 96 3.33 -7.92 14.34
CA MET A 96 3.26 -7.54 12.94
C MET A 96 2.40 -6.29 12.83
N ASP A 97 2.96 -5.21 12.31
CA ASP A 97 2.35 -3.88 12.40
C ASP A 97 2.29 -3.17 11.05
N CYS A 98 1.40 -2.22 10.97
CA CYS A 98 1.26 -1.29 9.86
C CYS A 98 0.99 0.11 10.42
N ALA A 99 1.72 1.10 9.94
CA ALA A 99 1.63 2.49 10.39
C ALA A 99 1.94 2.70 11.89
N GLY A 100 2.60 1.76 12.55
CA GLY A 100 2.95 1.85 13.98
C GLY A 100 1.76 1.77 14.92
N ALA A 101 0.65 1.18 14.50
CA ALA A 101 -0.58 1.05 15.31
C ALA A 101 -0.36 0.24 16.61
N LEU A 102 0.58 -0.71 16.59
CA LEU A 102 0.93 -1.58 17.72
C LEU A 102 2.30 -1.25 18.35
N SER A 103 2.87 -0.08 18.09
CA SER A 103 4.19 0.30 18.60
C SER A 103 4.27 0.33 20.15
N HIS A 104 3.13 0.43 20.84
CA HIS A 104 3.01 0.38 22.29
C HIS A 104 2.91 -1.04 22.85
N VAL A 105 2.67 -2.06 22.00
CA VAL A 105 2.51 -3.45 22.43
C VAL A 105 3.87 -4.10 22.64
N PRO A 106 4.16 -4.65 23.83
CA PRO A 106 5.45 -5.31 24.09
C PRO A 106 5.62 -6.56 23.25
N SER A 107 6.82 -6.70 22.65
CA SER A 107 7.24 -7.92 21.95
C SER A 107 8.43 -8.58 22.62
N ARG A 108 8.47 -9.91 22.64
CA ARG A 108 9.60 -10.70 23.18
C ARG A 108 10.71 -10.87 22.13
N CYS A 109 10.33 -11.11 20.87
CA CYS A 109 11.29 -11.40 19.79
C CYS A 109 11.54 -10.21 18.86
N GLY A 110 10.52 -9.37 18.64
CA GLY A 110 10.64 -8.20 17.79
C GLY A 110 9.39 -7.85 17.01
N TYR A 111 9.57 -6.90 16.13
CA TYR A 111 8.50 -6.26 15.35
C TYR A 111 8.72 -6.43 13.85
N VAL A 112 7.62 -6.51 13.11
CA VAL A 112 7.62 -6.54 11.64
C VAL A 112 6.74 -5.39 11.17
N GLU A 113 7.34 -4.30 10.68
CA GLU A 113 6.61 -3.13 10.17
C GLU A 113 6.48 -3.20 8.64
N LEU A 114 5.22 -3.12 8.15
CA LEU A 114 4.86 -3.46 6.77
C LEU A 114 5.19 -2.35 5.76
N THR A 115 4.96 -1.08 6.11
CA THR A 115 4.84 0.01 5.14
C THR A 115 5.83 1.15 5.31
N ARG A 116 6.72 1.10 6.29
CA ARG A 116 7.62 2.19 6.68
C ARG A 116 6.90 3.41 7.30
N SER A 117 5.61 3.60 7.14
CA SER A 117 4.90 4.76 7.71
C SER A 117 4.93 4.78 9.24
N GLY A 118 5.10 3.61 9.89
CA GLY A 118 5.27 3.49 11.32
C GLY A 118 6.72 3.55 11.82
N ALA A 119 7.71 3.67 10.93
CA ALA A 119 9.13 3.51 11.29
C ALA A 119 9.60 4.41 12.43
N GLU A 120 9.17 5.67 12.46
CA GLU A 120 9.55 6.64 13.48
C GLU A 120 9.07 6.24 14.89
N ARG A 121 7.93 5.53 14.97
CA ARG A 121 7.39 5.05 16.25
C ARG A 121 8.24 3.95 16.88
N TYR A 122 9.08 3.30 16.06
CA TYR A 122 10.00 2.26 16.49
C TYR A 122 11.44 2.75 16.69
N ALA A 123 11.72 4.05 16.48
CA ALA A 123 13.09 4.60 16.55
C ALA A 123 13.78 4.39 17.91
N ALA A 124 13.01 4.38 19.01
CA ALA A 124 13.50 4.13 20.36
C ALA A 124 13.37 2.66 20.82
N CYS A 125 12.91 1.77 19.93
CA CYS A 125 12.72 0.37 20.27
C CYS A 125 14.06 -0.35 20.44
N THR A 126 14.20 -1.10 21.51
CA THR A 126 15.41 -1.91 21.79
C THR A 126 15.36 -3.31 21.19
N GLN A 127 14.16 -3.77 20.84
CA GLN A 127 13.95 -5.05 20.18
C GLN A 127 14.20 -4.93 18.68
N PRO A 128 14.56 -6.02 17.99
CA PRO A 128 14.69 -6.01 16.53
C PRO A 128 13.40 -5.52 15.84
N VAL A 129 13.55 -4.63 14.88
CA VAL A 129 12.43 -4.15 14.04
C VAL A 129 12.75 -4.48 12.57
N TRP A 130 11.93 -5.34 11.98
CA TRP A 130 12.07 -5.73 10.59
C TRP A 130 11.19 -4.87 9.70
N MET A 131 11.83 -4.01 8.90
CA MET A 131 11.14 -3.11 7.98
C MET A 131 10.90 -3.82 6.64
N VAL A 132 9.70 -4.37 6.45
CA VAL A 132 9.33 -5.12 5.23
C VAL A 132 9.41 -4.24 3.98
N ASP A 133 9.08 -2.96 4.11
CA ASP A 133 9.11 -1.99 3.01
C ASP A 133 10.51 -1.84 2.36
N ALA A 134 11.58 -2.13 3.07
CA ALA A 134 12.95 -2.12 2.54
C ALA A 134 13.28 -3.36 1.70
N GLY A 135 12.46 -4.40 1.77
CA GLY A 135 12.68 -5.68 1.07
C GLY A 135 12.47 -5.57 -0.44
N LYS A 136 13.25 -6.35 -1.22
CA LYS A 136 13.15 -6.38 -2.69
C LYS A 136 11.76 -6.81 -3.17
N ILE A 137 11.14 -7.79 -2.52
CA ILE A 137 9.80 -8.27 -2.87
C ILE A 137 8.78 -7.13 -2.70
N LYS A 138 8.85 -6.39 -1.59
CA LYS A 138 7.96 -5.25 -1.34
C LYS A 138 8.18 -4.12 -2.34
N GLN A 139 9.41 -3.87 -2.76
CA GLN A 139 9.70 -2.91 -3.82
C GLN A 139 9.07 -3.30 -5.16
N ILE A 140 9.14 -4.58 -5.53
CA ILE A 140 8.52 -5.11 -6.76
C ILE A 140 7.00 -5.03 -6.66
N GLU A 141 6.43 -5.51 -5.56
CA GLU A 141 4.98 -5.51 -5.30
C GLU A 141 4.43 -4.09 -5.33
N THR A 142 5.00 -3.16 -4.56
CA THR A 142 4.52 -1.79 -4.50
C THR A 142 4.67 -1.07 -5.85
N CYS A 143 5.75 -1.32 -6.59
CA CYS A 143 5.95 -0.71 -7.90
C CYS A 143 4.95 -1.26 -8.93
N LEU A 144 4.95 -2.57 -9.15
CA LEU A 144 4.17 -3.16 -10.24
C LEU A 144 2.69 -3.32 -9.87
N GLY A 145 2.39 -3.74 -8.65
CA GLY A 145 1.02 -3.98 -8.19
C GLY A 145 0.22 -2.69 -8.05
N THR A 146 0.81 -1.63 -7.48
CA THR A 146 0.11 -0.35 -7.35
C THR A 146 -0.12 0.30 -8.73
N GLY A 147 0.85 0.19 -9.63
CA GLY A 147 0.68 0.69 -11.00
C GLY A 147 -0.42 -0.03 -11.76
N GLU A 148 -0.52 -1.35 -11.61
CA GLU A 148 -1.61 -2.15 -12.19
C GLU A 148 -2.95 -1.77 -11.56
N SER A 149 -3.03 -1.68 -10.23
CA SER A 149 -4.24 -1.34 -9.50
C SER A 149 -4.79 0.03 -9.85
N PHE A 150 -3.93 1.00 -10.11
CA PHE A 150 -4.34 2.33 -10.59
C PHE A 150 -5.15 2.24 -11.88
N PHE A 151 -4.63 1.54 -12.89
CA PHE A 151 -5.32 1.42 -14.17
C PHE A 151 -6.58 0.56 -14.09
N ARG A 152 -6.57 -0.48 -13.27
CA ARG A 152 -7.77 -1.28 -13.01
C ARG A 152 -8.87 -0.47 -12.31
N ALA A 153 -8.50 0.45 -11.39
CA ALA A 153 -9.44 1.37 -10.78
C ALA A 153 -10.07 2.32 -11.83
N LEU A 154 -9.26 2.88 -12.74
CA LEU A 154 -9.80 3.69 -13.84
C LEU A 154 -10.80 2.90 -14.69
N GLU A 155 -10.45 1.68 -15.06
CA GLU A 155 -11.34 0.78 -15.83
C GLU A 155 -12.65 0.48 -15.08
N SER A 156 -12.59 0.24 -13.76
CA SER A 156 -13.78 -0.03 -12.93
C SER A 156 -14.71 1.18 -12.81
N LEU A 157 -14.15 2.39 -12.91
CA LEU A 157 -14.91 3.65 -12.96
C LEU A 157 -15.41 3.99 -14.38
N GLY A 158 -15.19 3.12 -15.36
CA GLY A 158 -15.57 3.36 -16.75
C GLY A 158 -14.67 4.36 -17.48
N ILE A 159 -13.55 4.76 -16.87
CA ILE A 159 -12.61 5.72 -17.45
C ILE A 159 -11.66 4.95 -18.38
N LYS A 160 -11.78 5.22 -19.67
CA LYS A 160 -10.91 4.64 -20.70
C LYS A 160 -9.74 5.56 -20.98
N ASN A 161 -8.55 4.99 -21.08
CA ASN A 161 -7.37 5.68 -21.57
C ASN A 161 -7.12 5.29 -23.03
N GLU A 162 -6.76 6.27 -23.85
CA GLU A 162 -6.44 6.07 -25.28
C GLU A 162 -4.94 6.27 -25.52
N GLN A 163 -4.41 5.56 -26.51
CA GLN A 163 -3.01 5.70 -26.88
C GLN A 163 -2.70 7.16 -27.27
N GLY A 164 -1.57 7.66 -26.82
CA GLY A 164 -1.13 9.02 -27.10
C GLY A 164 -1.68 10.09 -26.14
N GLN A 165 -2.65 9.75 -25.26
CA GLN A 165 -3.03 10.67 -24.19
C GLN A 165 -1.88 10.87 -23.19
N THR A 166 -1.83 12.04 -22.58
CA THR A 166 -0.78 12.38 -21.61
C THR A 166 -1.22 12.05 -20.19
N LEU A 167 -0.37 11.30 -19.47
CA LEU A 167 -0.46 11.08 -18.03
C LEU A 167 0.69 11.82 -17.35
N VAL A 168 0.35 12.66 -16.36
CA VAL A 168 1.31 13.32 -15.47
C VAL A 168 1.40 12.55 -14.16
N VAL A 169 2.59 12.08 -13.81
CA VAL A 169 2.86 11.35 -12.55
C VAL A 169 3.71 12.23 -11.65
N ILE A 170 3.16 12.62 -10.51
CA ILE A 170 3.81 13.53 -9.55
C ILE A 170 4.28 12.72 -8.35
N GLY A 171 5.59 12.66 -8.16
CA GLY A 171 6.28 11.74 -7.27
C GLY A 171 6.75 10.48 -8.01
N HIS A 172 8.06 10.31 -8.14
CA HIS A 172 8.70 9.17 -8.83
C HIS A 172 9.36 8.19 -7.84
N GLY A 173 8.67 7.97 -6.72
CA GLY A 173 8.95 6.89 -5.78
C GLY A 173 8.51 5.52 -6.32
N LYS A 174 8.38 4.51 -5.46
CA LYS A 174 7.95 3.15 -5.84
C LYS A 174 6.59 3.15 -6.55
N VAL A 175 5.62 3.86 -5.99
CA VAL A 175 4.25 3.95 -6.51
C VAL A 175 4.22 4.67 -7.86
N GLY A 176 4.70 5.91 -7.92
CA GLY A 176 4.66 6.69 -9.16
C GLY A 176 5.46 6.06 -10.29
N ARG A 177 6.61 5.43 -9.99
CA ARG A 177 7.37 4.67 -10.98
C ARG A 177 6.55 3.51 -11.56
N GLY A 178 5.79 2.80 -10.73
CA GLY A 178 4.92 1.72 -11.17
C GLY A 178 3.82 2.21 -12.09
N ILE A 179 3.15 3.31 -11.73
CA ILE A 179 2.11 3.93 -12.56
C ILE A 179 2.70 4.36 -13.91
N ALA A 180 3.86 5.03 -13.90
CA ALA A 180 4.53 5.47 -15.12
C ALA A 180 4.91 4.30 -16.03
N LEU A 181 5.42 3.19 -15.48
CA LEU A 181 5.74 1.98 -16.25
C LEU A 181 4.49 1.36 -16.89
N HIS A 182 3.38 1.28 -16.16
CA HIS A 182 2.12 0.76 -16.68
C HIS A 182 1.50 1.69 -17.73
N ALA A 183 1.65 3.02 -17.58
CA ALA A 183 1.25 4.00 -18.58
C ALA A 183 2.03 3.85 -19.89
N LEU A 184 3.35 3.73 -19.81
CA LEU A 184 4.20 3.51 -20.99
C LEU A 184 3.84 2.21 -21.73
N ARG A 185 3.54 1.13 -21.00
CA ARG A 185 3.05 -0.14 -21.60
C ARG A 185 1.73 0.03 -22.33
N ARG A 186 0.89 0.95 -21.90
CA ARG A 186 -0.38 1.34 -22.54
C ARG A 186 -0.19 2.37 -23.66
N LYS A 187 1.05 2.72 -23.98
CA LYS A 187 1.43 3.70 -25.00
C LYS A 187 0.87 5.11 -24.73
N LEU A 188 0.78 5.48 -23.46
CA LEU A 188 0.51 6.86 -23.06
C LEU A 188 1.79 7.69 -23.15
N ASN A 189 1.64 8.99 -23.37
CA ASN A 189 2.71 9.96 -23.18
C ASN A 189 2.85 10.20 -21.68
N VAL A 190 4.03 9.93 -21.11
CA VAL A 190 4.25 10.02 -19.68
C VAL A 190 5.16 11.21 -19.36
N ILE A 191 4.65 12.09 -18.48
CA ILE A 191 5.42 13.16 -17.86
C ILE A 191 5.58 12.82 -16.39
N VAL A 192 6.81 12.75 -15.91
CA VAL A 192 7.13 12.50 -14.51
C VAL A 192 7.61 13.78 -13.86
N ALA A 193 7.02 14.15 -12.73
CA ALA A 193 7.47 15.26 -11.91
C ALA A 193 7.98 14.76 -10.55
N ASP A 194 9.18 15.17 -10.16
CA ASP A 194 9.78 14.84 -8.85
C ASP A 194 10.77 15.94 -8.47
N VAL A 195 11.16 16.01 -7.20
CA VAL A 195 12.23 16.89 -6.73
C VAL A 195 13.60 16.40 -7.22
N GLU A 196 13.72 15.12 -7.50
CA GLU A 196 14.94 14.47 -7.97
C GLU A 196 14.68 13.75 -9.29
N LYS A 197 15.52 14.01 -10.31
CA LYS A 197 15.43 13.32 -11.59
C LYS A 197 15.92 11.87 -11.46
N LYS A 198 15.00 10.93 -11.54
CA LYS A 198 15.30 9.50 -11.62
C LYS A 198 15.03 9.00 -13.05
N PRO A 199 15.95 8.27 -13.65
CA PRO A 199 15.81 7.86 -15.06
C PRO A 199 14.61 6.93 -15.25
N LEU A 200 13.82 7.24 -16.26
CA LEU A 200 12.79 6.37 -16.81
C LEU A 200 12.79 6.53 -18.32
N ALA A 201 13.13 5.47 -19.05
CA ALA A 201 13.16 5.50 -20.50
C ALA A 201 11.77 5.85 -21.05
N SER A 202 11.74 6.69 -22.09
CA SER A 202 10.51 7.10 -22.78
C SER A 202 9.52 7.96 -21.97
N ALA A 203 9.92 8.48 -20.82
CA ALA A 203 9.15 9.48 -20.06
C ALA A 203 9.86 10.84 -20.10
N SER A 204 9.10 11.92 -20.22
CA SER A 204 9.60 13.29 -20.01
C SER A 204 9.69 13.58 -18.52
N PHE A 205 10.60 14.46 -18.13
CA PHE A 205 10.78 14.86 -16.74
C PHE A 205 10.59 16.37 -16.59
N VAL A 206 9.82 16.73 -15.55
CA VAL A 206 9.63 18.12 -15.12
C VAL A 206 10.07 18.20 -13.65
N PRO A 207 10.96 19.14 -13.26
CA PRO A 207 11.25 19.37 -11.86
C PRO A 207 9.97 19.76 -11.10
N ALA A 208 9.68 19.15 -9.95
CA ALA A 208 8.49 19.49 -9.15
C ALA A 208 8.51 20.94 -8.62
N THR A 209 9.70 21.59 -8.65
CA THR A 209 9.88 23.01 -8.32
C THR A 209 9.52 23.96 -9.46
N ASP A 210 9.45 23.45 -10.71
CA ASP A 210 9.00 24.22 -11.87
C ASP A 210 7.48 24.17 -11.98
N ARG A 211 6.85 25.03 -11.18
CA ARG A 211 5.39 25.04 -11.03
C ARG A 211 4.65 25.44 -12.30
N GLU A 212 5.22 26.33 -13.09
CA GLU A 212 4.62 26.81 -14.34
C GLU A 212 4.53 25.66 -15.36
N THR A 213 5.67 25.01 -15.66
CA THR A 213 5.71 23.87 -16.58
C THR A 213 4.85 22.71 -16.09
N LEU A 214 4.84 22.44 -14.77
CA LEU A 214 4.03 21.37 -14.20
C LEU A 214 2.54 21.67 -14.31
N THR A 215 2.12 22.90 -14.03
CA THR A 215 0.72 23.33 -14.16
C THR A 215 0.25 23.23 -15.60
N ASP A 216 1.09 23.66 -16.55
CA ASP A 216 0.78 23.55 -17.99
C ASP A 216 0.65 22.07 -18.41
N ALA A 217 1.56 21.22 -17.98
CA ALA A 217 1.49 19.78 -18.24
C ALA A 217 0.20 19.14 -17.69
N ILE A 218 -0.22 19.50 -16.46
CA ILE A 218 -1.46 19.01 -15.86
C ILE A 218 -2.68 19.47 -16.66
N ARG A 219 -2.73 20.73 -17.08
CA ARG A 219 -3.87 21.27 -17.85
C ARG A 219 -4.14 20.53 -19.15
N HIS A 220 -3.11 20.03 -19.80
CA HIS A 220 -3.21 19.32 -21.08
C HIS A 220 -3.21 17.79 -20.94
N ALA A 221 -3.21 17.29 -19.69
CA ALA A 221 -3.21 15.87 -19.42
C ALA A 221 -4.61 15.25 -19.47
N PHE A 222 -4.68 13.98 -19.83
CA PHE A 222 -5.83 13.12 -19.57
C PHE A 222 -6.04 12.93 -18.07
N CYS A 223 -4.93 12.68 -17.37
CA CYS A 223 -4.93 12.45 -15.93
C CYS A 223 -3.62 12.97 -15.32
N ALA A 224 -3.73 13.56 -14.13
CA ALA A 224 -2.60 13.84 -13.25
C ALA A 224 -2.77 13.05 -11.96
N VAL A 225 -1.75 12.27 -11.59
CA VAL A 225 -1.76 11.41 -10.41
C VAL A 225 -0.62 11.75 -9.48
N THR A 226 -0.95 11.96 -8.19
CA THR A 226 0.05 12.20 -7.14
C THR A 226 0.42 10.92 -6.41
N ALA A 227 1.69 10.78 -6.08
CA ALA A 227 2.30 9.67 -5.36
C ALA A 227 3.57 10.14 -4.63
N THR A 228 3.53 11.31 -4.00
CA THR A 228 4.68 11.94 -3.34
C THR A 228 4.89 11.46 -1.91
N GLY A 229 3.82 10.96 -1.27
CA GLY A 229 3.79 10.63 0.15
C GLY A 229 3.83 11.86 1.07
N LYS A 230 3.55 13.05 0.54
CA LYS A 230 3.55 14.30 1.31
C LYS A 230 2.18 14.95 1.28
N ARG A 231 1.62 15.16 2.44
CA ARG A 231 0.35 15.85 2.59
C ARG A 231 0.42 17.23 1.94
N HIS A 232 -0.62 17.59 1.19
CA HIS A 232 -0.78 18.88 0.51
C HIS A 232 0.40 19.27 -0.40
N ALA A 233 1.09 18.28 -0.98
CA ALA A 233 2.23 18.50 -1.87
C ALA A 233 1.91 19.41 -3.06
N MET A 234 0.65 19.39 -3.51
CA MET A 234 0.14 20.12 -4.65
C MET A 234 -0.59 21.42 -4.25
N SER A 235 -0.70 21.72 -2.95
CA SER A 235 -1.37 22.94 -2.46
C SER A 235 -0.79 24.19 -3.13
N GLY A 236 -1.68 25.05 -3.62
CA GLY A 236 -1.33 26.27 -4.35
C GLY A 236 -0.75 26.06 -5.75
N LEU A 237 -0.76 24.81 -6.28
CA LEU A 237 -0.42 24.55 -7.68
C LEU A 237 -1.64 24.71 -8.59
N ILE A 238 -2.82 24.45 -8.05
CA ILE A 238 -4.09 24.66 -8.73
C ILE A 238 -4.56 26.07 -8.40
N ASP A 239 -4.53 26.95 -9.39
CA ASP A 239 -5.13 28.27 -9.28
C ASP A 239 -6.64 28.17 -9.54
N PRO A 240 -7.52 28.45 -8.55
CA PRO A 240 -8.95 28.41 -8.75
C PRO A 240 -9.45 29.39 -9.84
N ALA A 241 -8.69 30.46 -10.09
CA ALA A 241 -8.97 31.44 -11.15
C ALA A 241 -8.61 30.94 -12.56
N MET A 242 -7.87 29.86 -12.67
CA MET A 242 -7.47 29.23 -13.93
C MET A 242 -7.98 27.78 -14.00
N PRO A 243 -9.26 27.58 -14.33
CA PRO A 243 -9.84 26.25 -14.36
C PRO A 243 -9.08 25.32 -15.31
N PHE A 244 -8.90 24.08 -14.89
CA PHE A 244 -8.42 23.02 -15.77
C PHE A 244 -9.34 22.91 -16.98
N SER A 245 -8.79 22.46 -18.10
CA SER A 245 -9.61 22.03 -19.23
C SER A 245 -10.67 21.05 -18.69
N SER A 246 -11.93 21.26 -19.05
CA SER A 246 -12.99 20.35 -18.63
C SER A 246 -12.60 18.92 -19.06
N GLY A 247 -12.38 18.03 -18.08
CA GLY A 247 -12.06 16.64 -18.34
C GLY A 247 -10.71 16.13 -17.84
N VAL A 248 -9.86 16.94 -17.22
CA VAL A 248 -8.66 16.43 -16.55
C VAL A 248 -9.04 15.64 -15.31
N LEU A 249 -8.60 14.40 -15.22
CA LEU A 249 -8.77 13.57 -14.03
C LEU A 249 -7.65 13.86 -13.04
N LEU A 250 -7.98 14.19 -11.80
CA LEU A 250 -7.03 14.29 -10.69
C LEU A 250 -7.16 13.05 -9.82
N ALA A 251 -6.05 12.35 -9.60
CA ALA A 251 -6.00 11.15 -8.78
C ALA A 251 -4.97 11.28 -7.67
N ASN A 252 -5.28 10.72 -6.50
CA ASN A 252 -4.36 10.63 -5.37
C ASN A 252 -4.03 9.16 -5.10
N MET A 253 -2.76 8.79 -5.15
CA MET A 253 -2.25 7.46 -4.84
C MET A 253 -1.33 7.46 -3.62
N GLY A 254 -1.19 8.58 -2.94
CA GLY A 254 -0.60 8.67 -1.61
C GLY A 254 -1.59 8.29 -0.52
N VAL A 255 -1.08 7.99 0.68
CA VAL A 255 -1.92 7.74 1.88
C VAL A 255 -2.55 9.05 2.36
N GLU A 256 -1.81 10.15 2.24
CA GLU A 256 -2.24 11.49 2.62
C GLU A 256 -2.98 12.16 1.46
N ASP A 257 -3.80 13.15 1.77
CA ASP A 257 -4.34 14.05 0.76
C ASP A 257 -3.22 14.95 0.22
N GLU A 258 -2.77 14.64 -1.00
CA GLU A 258 -1.65 15.34 -1.64
C GLU A 258 -2.07 16.55 -2.46
N TRP A 259 -3.34 16.58 -2.92
CA TRP A 259 -3.88 17.74 -3.64
C TRP A 259 -4.14 18.91 -2.69
N GLY A 260 -4.54 18.61 -1.47
CA GLY A 260 -4.73 19.58 -0.40
C GLY A 260 -6.01 20.39 -0.51
N PRO A 261 -6.32 21.15 0.54
CA PRO A 261 -7.41 22.12 0.46
C PRO A 261 -7.02 23.21 -0.53
N GLU A 262 -8.03 23.69 -1.23
CA GLU A 262 -7.98 24.88 -2.10
C GLU A 262 -7.55 26.13 -1.32
#